data_02bf927b69d9c7daa7020ad92b8c50a3
#
_entry.id   02bf927b69d9c7daa7020ad92b8c50a3
#
_cell.length_a   1.000
_cell.length_b   1.000
_cell.length_c   1.000
_cell.angle_alpha   90.00
_cell.angle_beta   90.00
_cell.angle_gamma   90.00
#
_symmetry.space_group_name_H-M   'P 1'
#
loop_
_entity.id
_entity.type
_entity.pdbx_description
1 polymer ?
#
loop_
_entity_poly.entity_id
_entity_poly.type
_entity_poly.pdbx_seq_one_letter_code
_entity_poly.pdbx_strand_id
1 'polypeptide(L)'
;MNRQEVMDLFNKRPRIGTLSTANKKGEVNVAVFGSPQMIDENTVVMGIGRNRTFRNLQENPKAVFVVVEPGKTVMDWKGARVYLEVVDLESGGGFFEEIKAGIAKAAGKQAADMIHAAIRFKITEVRPIVEF
;
A
#
# COMPACT_ATOMS: atom_id res chain seq x y z
N MET A 1 -4.70 -18.05 -2.90
CA MET A 1 -5.68 -17.04 -3.35
C MET A 1 -5.36 -16.60 -4.78
N ASN A 2 -6.37 -16.49 -5.62
CA ASN A 2 -6.19 -15.86 -6.93
C ASN A 2 -6.13 -14.33 -6.77
N ARG A 3 -5.78 -13.61 -7.85
CA ARG A 3 -5.62 -12.15 -7.78
C ARG A 3 -6.92 -11.41 -7.45
N GLN A 4 -8.07 -11.92 -7.89
CA GLN A 4 -9.35 -11.30 -7.56
C GLN A 4 -9.64 -11.42 -6.05
N GLU A 5 -9.38 -12.56 -5.46
CA GLU A 5 -9.55 -12.77 -4.02
C GLU A 5 -8.60 -11.88 -3.22
N VAL A 6 -7.36 -11.72 -3.69
CA VAL A 6 -6.39 -10.79 -3.08
C VAL A 6 -6.93 -9.37 -3.14
N MET A 7 -7.45 -8.95 -4.29
CA MET A 7 -8.00 -7.60 -4.47
C MET A 7 -9.19 -7.35 -3.56
N ASP A 8 -10.09 -8.31 -3.43
CA ASP A 8 -11.25 -8.21 -2.57
C ASP A 8 -10.84 -8.01 -1.10
N LEU A 9 -9.85 -8.78 -0.64
CA LEU A 9 -9.33 -8.67 0.72
C LEU A 9 -8.55 -7.36 0.92
N PHE A 10 -7.71 -7.01 -0.05
CA PHE A 10 -6.90 -5.80 -0.01
C PHE A 10 -7.76 -4.54 0.11
N ASN A 11 -8.86 -4.50 -0.61
CA ASN A 11 -9.74 -3.33 -0.68
C ASN A 11 -10.85 -3.31 0.38
N LYS A 12 -10.96 -4.38 1.17
CA LYS A 12 -11.97 -4.47 2.23
C LYS A 12 -11.72 -3.43 3.32
N ARG A 13 -12.78 -2.79 3.81
CA ARG A 13 -12.70 -1.80 4.89
C ARG A 13 -13.63 -2.19 6.04
N PRO A 14 -13.26 -2.01 7.31
CA PRO A 14 -11.94 -1.54 7.76
C PRO A 14 -10.84 -2.57 7.53
N ARG A 15 -9.61 -2.10 7.43
CA ARG A 15 -8.47 -2.95 7.18
C ARG A 15 -7.23 -2.40 7.89
N ILE A 16 -6.40 -3.31 8.43
CA ILE A 16 -5.07 -2.96 8.90
C ILE A 16 -4.09 -3.48 7.86
N GLY A 17 -3.30 -2.57 7.30
CA GLY A 17 -2.27 -2.93 6.36
C GLY A 17 -0.97 -2.23 6.68
N THR A 18 0.15 -2.93 6.47
CA THR A 18 1.48 -2.40 6.69
C THR A 18 2.28 -2.37 5.39
N LEU A 19 3.04 -1.30 5.20
CA LEU A 19 3.96 -1.18 4.08
C LEU A 19 5.38 -1.21 4.61
N SER A 20 6.16 -2.17 4.13
CA SER A 20 7.57 -2.33 4.47
C SER A 20 8.42 -1.82 3.32
N THR A 21 9.41 -1.00 3.64
CA THR A 21 10.31 -0.37 2.68
C THR A 21 11.74 -0.43 3.19
N ALA A 22 12.70 -0.12 2.34
CA ALA A 22 14.10 0.02 2.72
C ALA A 22 14.72 1.19 1.96
N ASN A 23 15.75 1.80 2.53
CA ASN A 23 16.53 2.80 1.82
C ASN A 23 17.64 2.11 1.00
N LYS A 24 18.47 2.89 0.32
CA LYS A 24 19.56 2.36 -0.49
C LYS A 24 20.65 1.65 0.29
N LYS A 25 20.71 1.87 1.62
CA LYS A 25 21.64 1.18 2.52
C LYS A 25 21.07 -0.13 3.07
N GLY A 26 19.83 -0.47 2.72
CA GLY A 26 19.17 -1.65 3.24
C GLY A 26 18.56 -1.48 4.62
N GLU A 27 18.47 -0.27 5.14
CA GLU A 27 17.80 0.02 6.40
C GLU A 27 16.30 -0.06 6.19
N VAL A 28 15.64 -0.94 6.96
CA VAL A 28 14.24 -1.27 6.77
C VAL A 28 13.32 -0.43 7.66
N ASN A 29 12.10 -0.23 7.19
CA ASN A 29 11.06 0.49 7.91
C ASN A 29 9.71 -0.15 7.62
N VAL A 30 8.82 -0.12 8.59
CA VAL A 30 7.43 -0.55 8.42
C VAL A 30 6.49 0.51 8.98
N ALA A 31 5.39 0.76 8.29
CA ALA A 31 4.37 1.69 8.76
C ALA A 31 2.98 1.23 8.34
N VAL A 32 1.97 1.64 9.10
CA VAL A 32 0.57 1.37 8.80
C VAL A 32 0.05 2.42 7.83
N PHE A 33 -0.63 1.98 6.77
CA PHE A 33 -1.27 2.88 5.81
C PHE A 33 -2.70 2.43 5.51
N GLY A 34 -3.62 3.38 5.53
CA GLY A 34 -5.00 3.15 5.17
C GLY A 34 -5.32 3.40 3.69
N SER A 35 -4.51 4.22 3.01
CA SER A 35 -4.81 4.66 1.65
C SER A 35 -4.53 3.66 0.52
N PRO A 36 -3.61 2.67 0.64
CA PRO A 36 -3.36 1.77 -0.48
C PRO A 36 -4.62 1.05 -0.95
N GLN A 37 -4.80 1.01 -2.27
CA GLN A 37 -5.95 0.38 -2.94
C GLN A 37 -5.49 -0.31 -4.21
N MET A 38 -5.96 -1.54 -4.44
CA MET A 38 -5.78 -2.21 -5.72
C MET A 38 -6.85 -1.69 -6.68
N ILE A 39 -6.42 -1.10 -7.79
CA ILE A 39 -7.33 -0.60 -8.82
C ILE A 39 -7.57 -1.63 -9.92
N ASP A 40 -6.70 -2.62 -10.00
CA ASP A 40 -6.84 -3.82 -10.83
C ASP A 40 -5.94 -4.92 -10.23
N GLU A 41 -5.88 -6.08 -10.88
CA GLU A 41 -5.14 -7.23 -10.37
C GLU A 41 -3.62 -7.05 -10.35
N ASN A 42 -3.10 -5.97 -10.94
CA ASN A 42 -1.66 -5.75 -11.07
C ASN A 42 -1.18 -4.42 -10.51
N THR A 43 -2.10 -3.57 -10.01
CA THR A 43 -1.78 -2.19 -9.69
C THR A 43 -2.30 -1.77 -8.33
N VAL A 44 -1.43 -1.14 -7.54
CA VAL A 44 -1.79 -0.51 -6.27
C VAL A 44 -1.51 0.97 -6.36
N VAL A 45 -2.44 1.79 -5.87
CA VAL A 45 -2.25 3.24 -5.76
C VAL A 45 -2.40 3.67 -4.31
N MET A 46 -1.72 4.75 -3.92
CA MET A 46 -1.83 5.30 -2.57
C MET A 46 -1.44 6.78 -2.56
N GLY A 47 -1.92 7.47 -1.52
CA GLY A 47 -1.40 8.77 -1.14
C GLY A 47 -0.46 8.64 0.04
N ILE A 48 0.53 9.50 0.13
CA ILE A 48 1.55 9.46 1.17
C ILE A 48 2.00 10.86 1.57
N GLY A 49 2.24 11.05 2.86
CA GLY A 49 2.83 12.28 3.39
C GLY A 49 4.36 12.26 3.31
N ARG A 50 4.99 13.29 3.88
CA ARG A 50 6.45 13.38 3.99
C ARG A 50 6.90 12.60 5.22
N ASN A 51 7.27 11.34 5.02
CA ASN A 51 7.66 10.44 6.09
C ASN A 51 8.83 9.56 5.64
N ARG A 52 9.27 8.68 6.53
CA ARG A 52 10.40 7.79 6.24
C ARG A 52 10.08 6.85 5.07
N THR A 53 8.85 6.36 4.99
CA THR A 53 8.41 5.51 3.89
C THR A 53 8.57 6.22 2.54
N PHE A 54 8.14 7.47 2.46
CA PHE A 54 8.28 8.29 1.26
C PHE A 54 9.76 8.44 0.86
N ARG A 55 10.62 8.78 1.83
CA ARG A 55 12.06 8.91 1.59
C ARG A 55 12.68 7.60 1.10
N ASN A 56 12.29 6.48 1.72
CA ASN A 56 12.79 5.17 1.32
C ASN A 56 12.40 4.85 -0.13
N LEU A 57 11.15 5.12 -0.51
CA LEU A 57 10.67 4.82 -1.86
C LEU A 57 11.32 5.67 -2.96
N GLN A 58 11.86 6.83 -2.60
CA GLN A 58 12.66 7.63 -3.52
C GLN A 58 14.04 7.04 -3.76
N GLU A 59 14.59 6.29 -2.79
CA GLU A 59 15.90 5.65 -2.88
C GLU A 59 15.82 4.20 -3.37
N ASN A 60 14.72 3.50 -3.05
CA ASN A 60 14.54 2.10 -3.39
C ASN A 60 13.06 1.89 -3.75
N PRO A 61 12.75 1.55 -5.01
CA PRO A 61 11.36 1.48 -5.47
C PRO A 61 10.60 0.23 -5.00
N LYS A 62 11.22 -0.66 -4.26
CA LYS A 62 10.60 -1.93 -3.84
C LYS A 62 9.98 -1.83 -2.47
N ALA A 63 8.81 -2.47 -2.32
CA ALA A 63 8.07 -2.48 -1.06
C ALA A 63 7.25 -3.77 -0.95
N VAL A 64 6.79 -4.06 0.26
CA VAL A 64 5.84 -5.16 0.49
C VAL A 64 4.70 -4.63 1.34
N PHE A 65 3.49 -4.85 0.88
CA PHE A 65 2.29 -4.52 1.65
C PHE A 65 1.67 -5.82 2.19
N VAL A 66 1.44 -5.84 3.51
CA VAL A 66 0.79 -6.96 4.16
C VAL A 66 -0.63 -6.55 4.55
N VAL A 67 -1.60 -7.33 4.11
CA VAL A 67 -2.98 -7.21 4.55
C VAL A 67 -3.35 -8.51 5.24
N VAL A 68 -3.97 -8.41 6.41
CA VAL A 68 -4.31 -9.58 7.22
C VAL A 68 -5.68 -9.42 7.88
N GLU A 69 -6.44 -10.51 7.87
CA GLU A 69 -7.69 -10.64 8.59
C GLU A 69 -7.50 -11.79 9.58
N PRO A 70 -7.39 -11.50 10.89
CA PRO A 70 -7.07 -12.53 11.86
C PRO A 70 -8.23 -13.49 12.09
N GLY A 71 -7.90 -14.75 12.34
CA GLY A 71 -8.82 -15.78 12.77
C GLY A 71 -8.49 -16.20 14.20
N LYS A 72 -8.91 -17.39 14.60
CA LYS A 72 -8.68 -17.92 15.97
C LYS A 72 -7.21 -18.26 16.18
N THR A 73 -6.56 -18.83 15.19
CA THR A 73 -5.15 -19.18 15.22
C THR A 73 -4.50 -18.71 13.93
N VAL A 74 -3.18 -18.64 13.89
CA VAL A 74 -2.45 -18.22 12.71
C VAL A 74 -2.79 -19.08 11.47
N MET A 75 -3.22 -20.32 11.67
CA MET A 75 -3.61 -21.23 10.59
C MET A 75 -4.92 -20.80 9.91
N ASP A 76 -5.77 -20.06 10.62
CA ASP A 76 -7.07 -19.58 10.10
C ASP A 76 -7.01 -18.15 9.57
N TRP A 77 -5.87 -17.49 9.69
CA TRP A 77 -5.75 -16.10 9.25
C TRP A 77 -5.76 -16.03 7.73
N LYS A 78 -6.49 -15.05 7.22
CA LYS A 78 -6.55 -14.74 5.79
C LYS A 78 -5.70 -13.51 5.52
N GLY A 79 -5.03 -13.49 4.41
CA GLY A 79 -4.24 -12.33 4.03
C GLY A 79 -3.27 -12.64 2.92
N ALA A 80 -2.49 -11.63 2.58
CA ALA A 80 -1.50 -11.73 1.53
C ALA A 80 -0.34 -10.79 1.78
N ARG A 81 0.84 -11.19 1.32
CA ARG A 81 1.99 -10.31 1.15
C ARG A 81 2.02 -9.90 -0.31
N VAL A 82 1.86 -8.62 -0.56
CA VAL A 82 1.79 -8.07 -1.92
C VAL A 82 3.09 -7.31 -2.19
N TYR A 83 3.92 -7.88 -3.06
CA TYR A 83 5.23 -7.31 -3.42
C TYR A 83 5.03 -6.27 -4.51
N LEU A 84 5.62 -5.11 -4.31
CA LEU A 84 5.35 -3.90 -5.07
C LEU A 84 6.63 -3.26 -5.60
N GLU A 85 6.51 -2.62 -6.75
CA GLU A 85 7.58 -1.78 -7.29
C GLU A 85 6.97 -0.48 -7.80
N VAL A 86 7.55 0.65 -7.41
CA VAL A 86 7.08 1.98 -7.82
C VAL A 86 7.17 2.13 -9.33
N VAL A 87 6.07 2.55 -9.94
CA VAL A 87 5.98 2.92 -11.37
C VAL A 87 5.94 4.44 -11.51
N ASP A 88 5.08 5.09 -10.72
CA ASP A 88 4.93 6.54 -10.71
C ASP A 88 4.92 7.06 -9.28
N LEU A 89 5.59 8.19 -9.07
CA LEU A 89 5.54 8.94 -7.81
C LEU A 89 5.42 10.41 -8.19
N GLU A 90 4.26 11.01 -7.92
CA GLU A 90 3.93 12.37 -8.38
C GLU A 90 3.44 13.23 -7.21
N SER A 91 3.98 14.46 -7.14
CA SER A 91 3.62 15.44 -6.09
C SER A 91 2.68 16.52 -6.61
N GLY A 92 2.17 16.38 -7.81
CA GLY A 92 1.22 17.29 -8.45
C GLY A 92 0.70 16.68 -9.73
N GLY A 93 -0.26 17.35 -10.36
CA GLY A 93 -0.87 16.90 -11.60
C GLY A 93 -2.12 16.05 -11.39
N GLY A 94 -2.66 15.51 -12.50
CA GLY A 94 -3.96 14.84 -12.50
C GLY A 94 -4.05 13.63 -11.59
N PHE A 95 -3.04 12.76 -11.65
CA PHE A 95 -3.01 11.56 -10.80
C PHE A 95 -2.97 11.93 -9.33
N PHE A 96 -2.11 12.86 -8.93
CA PHE A 96 -2.02 13.35 -7.55
C PHE A 96 -3.37 13.90 -7.07
N GLU A 97 -4.00 14.75 -7.88
CA GLU A 97 -5.29 15.38 -7.51
C GLU A 97 -6.41 14.35 -7.40
N GLU A 98 -6.41 13.33 -8.26
CA GLU A 98 -7.39 12.26 -8.21
C GLU A 98 -7.26 11.44 -6.93
N ILE A 99 -6.04 11.07 -6.55
CA ILE A 99 -5.78 10.33 -5.31
C ILE A 99 -6.16 11.18 -4.09
N LYS A 100 -5.78 12.46 -4.09
CA LYS A 100 -6.12 13.39 -3.00
C LYS A 100 -7.64 13.54 -2.84
N ALA A 101 -8.37 13.67 -3.94
CA ALA A 101 -9.82 13.75 -3.91
C ALA A 101 -10.47 12.49 -3.35
N GLY A 102 -9.95 11.31 -3.72
CA GLY A 102 -10.42 10.03 -3.18
C GLY A 102 -10.21 9.92 -1.68
N ILE A 103 -9.06 10.38 -1.17
CA ILE A 103 -8.77 10.39 0.27
C ILE A 103 -9.69 11.38 0.99
N ALA A 104 -9.94 12.55 0.43
CA ALA A 104 -10.86 13.52 1.01
C ALA A 104 -12.25 12.92 1.17
N LYS A 105 -12.71 12.18 0.17
CA LYS A 105 -14.03 11.52 0.19
C LYS A 105 -14.10 10.41 1.24
N ALA A 106 -13.02 9.62 1.37
CA ALA A 106 -12.99 8.45 2.26
C ALA A 106 -12.66 8.81 3.72
N ALA A 107 -11.78 9.79 3.95
CA ALA A 107 -11.22 10.08 5.27
C ALA A 107 -11.27 11.55 5.67
N GLY A 108 -11.81 12.44 4.82
CA GLY A 108 -11.99 13.85 5.09
C GLY A 108 -10.87 14.75 4.58
N LYS A 109 -11.14 16.05 4.58
CA LYS A 109 -10.24 17.08 4.06
C LYS A 109 -8.91 17.12 4.79
N GLN A 110 -8.93 16.94 6.12
CA GLN A 110 -7.71 16.99 6.93
C GLN A 110 -6.72 15.91 6.50
N ALA A 111 -7.20 14.67 6.29
CA ALA A 111 -6.37 13.59 5.82
C ALA A 111 -5.82 13.88 4.40
N ALA A 112 -6.65 14.41 3.52
CA ALA A 112 -6.23 14.77 2.17
C ALA A 112 -5.17 15.87 2.16
N ASP A 113 -5.27 16.84 3.05
CA ASP A 113 -4.32 17.96 3.14
C ASP A 113 -2.92 17.48 3.61
N MET A 114 -2.82 16.32 4.24
CA MET A 114 -1.55 15.76 4.67
C MET A 114 -0.81 15.01 3.56
N ILE A 115 -1.46 14.77 2.43
CA ILE A 115 -0.86 14.03 1.31
C ILE A 115 0.11 14.93 0.55
N HIS A 116 1.34 14.45 0.41
CA HIS A 116 2.41 15.13 -0.33
C HIS A 116 2.60 14.55 -1.73
N ALA A 117 2.37 13.25 -1.89
CA ALA A 117 2.57 12.57 -3.16
C ALA A 117 1.55 11.45 -3.37
N ALA A 118 1.33 11.10 -4.62
CA ALA A 118 0.59 9.90 -5.01
C ALA A 118 1.57 8.90 -5.62
N ILE A 119 1.38 7.63 -5.31
CA ILE A 119 2.25 6.56 -5.79
C ILE A 119 1.42 5.53 -6.52
N ARG A 120 1.91 5.08 -7.69
CA ARG A 120 1.41 3.91 -8.39
C ARG A 120 2.49 2.84 -8.35
N PHE A 121 2.10 1.65 -7.88
CA PHE A 121 2.96 0.48 -7.85
C PHE A 121 2.45 -0.56 -8.84
N LYS A 122 3.37 -1.32 -9.43
CA LYS A 122 3.00 -2.60 -10.04
C LYS A 122 3.19 -3.72 -9.01
N ILE A 123 2.32 -4.72 -9.05
CA ILE A 123 2.44 -5.92 -8.23
C ILE A 123 3.37 -6.88 -8.95
N THR A 124 4.48 -7.27 -8.30
CA THR A 124 5.46 -8.18 -8.87
C THR A 124 5.25 -9.62 -8.42
N GLU A 125 4.67 -9.82 -7.23
CA GLU A 125 4.48 -11.15 -6.64
C GLU A 125 3.43 -11.05 -5.54
N VAL A 126 2.70 -12.13 -5.31
CA VAL A 126 1.81 -12.27 -4.15
C VAL A 126 2.18 -13.58 -3.45
N ARG A 127 2.33 -13.53 -2.13
CA ARG A 127 2.64 -14.72 -1.31
C ARG A 127 1.68 -14.80 -0.13
N PRO A 128 1.48 -16.00 0.42
CA PRO A 128 0.69 -16.16 1.65
C PRO A 128 1.30 -15.38 2.81
N ILE A 129 0.48 -14.94 3.77
CA ILE A 129 0.98 -14.23 4.96
C ILE A 129 1.78 -15.16 5.89
N VAL A 130 1.52 -16.45 5.85
CA VAL A 130 2.21 -17.44 6.68
C VAL A 130 2.80 -18.51 5.77
N GLU A 131 4.08 -18.77 5.93
CA GLU A 131 4.80 -19.85 5.24
C GLU A 131 5.64 -20.61 6.26
N PHE A 132 5.62 -21.93 6.16
CA PHE A 132 6.40 -22.81 7.05
C PHE A 132 7.46 -23.58 6.28
#